data_b5c75bf025d95ade70a56ccdf8698a6d
#
_entry.id   b5c75bf025d95ade70a56ccdf8698a6d
#
_cell.length_a   1.000
_cell.length_b   1.000
_cell.length_c   1.000
_cell.angle_alpha   90.00
_cell.angle_beta   90.00
_cell.angle_gamma   90.00
#
_symmetry.space_group_name_H-M   'P 1'
#
loop_
_entity.id
_entity.type
_entity.pdbx_description
1 polymer ?
#
loop_
_entity_poly.entity_id
_entity_poly.type
_entity_poly.pdbx_seq_one_letter_code
_entity_poly.pdbx_strand_id
1 'polypeptide(L)'
;MEGNLTKGPILKTLTKLAIPIMASSFLGTLYNITDMAWIGLLGSKAVAGVGVGGMFTWLSQGLAAMARMGGQVQVAQCIGRDERDRAHGFAQAAVQLATLMGMAYAVISLVFTRQMVAFFQLTDPEAQTAALSYTKIACGLIVFSFLTLTMTGLYTAQGDSKTPFLANLIGLVTNMILDPVLILGPGPFPKLGVVGAAIATVTAQAIVMMMMILGVIIQKKENVLKGIRLTAKIPKEYLGGLCGIGIPTAIQGMAYCAISMVLTRMVSAYGAEAVATQRVGGQIESISWNTADGFAAALNAFIAQNYGAGKMDRVRKGYRASLWTVGIWGLLISFVFICFPKAIADIFFHEPKAVATAVGYLVIIGFSEAFMCVELTTVGALSGLGRTRLCSIISIAFTSARIPLAIILGGLIGLSGIWWALSITSIIKGIIFTCTFLWITRKRG
;
A
#
# COMPACT_ATOMS: atom_id res chain seq x y z
N MET A 1 1.34 14.53 -25.59
CA MET A 1 2.61 14.55 -24.83
C MET A 1 2.41 14.41 -23.31
N GLU A 2 1.25 13.96 -22.86
CA GLU A 2 1.04 13.53 -21.47
C GLU A 2 1.52 12.07 -21.36
N GLY A 3 2.43 11.77 -20.46
CA GLY A 3 2.99 10.43 -20.28
C GLY A 3 4.52 10.32 -20.41
N ASN A 4 5.18 11.31 -21.01
CA ASN A 4 6.65 11.29 -21.09
C ASN A 4 7.25 12.04 -19.88
N LEU A 5 7.69 11.28 -18.87
CA LEU A 5 8.29 11.82 -17.65
C LEU A 5 9.75 12.29 -17.87
N THR A 6 10.31 12.07 -19.06
CA THR A 6 11.72 12.42 -19.38
C THR A 6 11.90 13.84 -19.87
N LYS A 7 10.82 14.63 -20.00
CA LYS A 7 10.82 16.03 -20.49
C LYS A 7 10.06 16.95 -19.53
N GLY A 8 10.27 18.26 -19.66
CA GLY A 8 9.56 19.30 -18.91
C GLY A 8 10.11 19.57 -17.49
N PRO A 9 9.49 20.51 -16.75
CA PRO A 9 9.89 20.88 -15.38
C PRO A 9 9.68 19.73 -14.40
N ILE A 10 10.70 19.37 -13.65
CA ILE A 10 10.74 18.18 -12.80
C ILE A 10 9.63 18.18 -11.75
N LEU A 11 9.57 19.24 -10.94
CA LEU A 11 8.61 19.31 -9.83
C LEU A 11 7.17 19.28 -10.33
N LYS A 12 6.86 20.03 -11.41
CA LYS A 12 5.51 20.02 -12.02
C LYS A 12 5.14 18.63 -12.55
N THR A 13 6.10 17.90 -13.12
CA THR A 13 5.88 16.55 -13.62
C THR A 13 5.60 15.58 -12.48
N LEU A 14 6.38 15.65 -11.40
CA LEU A 14 6.23 14.82 -10.22
C LEU A 14 4.91 15.09 -9.49
N THR A 15 4.59 16.36 -9.21
CA THR A 15 3.35 16.71 -8.50
C THR A 15 2.10 16.36 -9.31
N LYS A 16 2.12 16.57 -10.63
CA LYS A 16 1.02 16.17 -11.52
C LYS A 16 0.73 14.66 -11.48
N LEU A 17 1.79 13.85 -11.31
CA LEU A 17 1.66 12.40 -11.18
C LEU A 17 1.32 11.99 -9.74
N ALA A 18 1.93 12.62 -8.73
CA ALA A 18 1.77 12.26 -7.33
C ALA A 18 0.38 12.60 -6.77
N ILE A 19 -0.18 13.77 -7.10
CA ILE A 19 -1.46 14.23 -6.53
C ILE A 19 -2.61 13.23 -6.74
N PRO A 20 -2.86 12.69 -7.95
CA PRO A 20 -3.91 11.69 -8.12
C PRO A 20 -3.62 10.37 -7.39
N ILE A 21 -2.34 9.97 -7.27
CA ILE A 21 -1.96 8.76 -6.52
C ILE A 21 -2.23 8.95 -5.03
N MET A 22 -1.82 10.08 -4.47
CA MET A 22 -2.10 10.45 -3.08
C MET A 22 -3.60 10.49 -2.81
N ALA A 23 -4.37 11.14 -3.70
CA ALA A 23 -5.81 11.18 -3.61
C ALA A 23 -6.43 9.77 -3.66
N SER A 24 -5.92 8.85 -4.49
CA SER A 24 -6.35 7.44 -4.50
C SER A 24 -6.09 6.74 -3.17
N SER A 25 -4.95 6.99 -2.53
CA SER A 25 -4.61 6.42 -1.21
C SER A 25 -5.56 6.93 -0.12
N PHE A 26 -5.91 8.23 -0.14
CA PHE A 26 -6.91 8.80 0.77
C PHE A 26 -8.31 8.24 0.51
N LEU A 27 -8.71 8.04 -0.76
CA LEU A 27 -9.96 7.38 -1.11
C LEU A 27 -9.99 5.94 -0.56
N GLY A 28 -8.89 5.21 -0.62
CA GLY A 28 -8.78 3.88 -0.04
C GLY A 28 -8.98 3.87 1.48
N THR A 29 -8.44 4.88 2.19
CA THR A 29 -8.66 5.03 3.63
C THR A 29 -10.14 5.36 3.93
N LEU A 30 -10.74 6.27 3.17
CA LEU A 30 -12.16 6.63 3.32
C LEU A 30 -13.07 5.44 3.05
N TYR A 31 -12.75 4.64 2.02
CA TYR A 31 -13.43 3.38 1.72
C TYR A 31 -13.42 2.45 2.94
N ASN A 32 -12.26 2.17 3.53
CA ASN A 32 -12.16 1.28 4.69
C ASN A 32 -12.94 1.78 5.89
N ILE A 33 -12.92 3.10 6.15
CA ILE A 33 -13.68 3.70 7.27
C ILE A 33 -15.17 3.57 7.04
N THR A 34 -15.64 3.84 5.82
CA THR A 34 -17.08 3.78 5.48
C THR A 34 -17.60 2.36 5.54
N ASP A 35 -16.88 1.39 4.98
CA ASP A 35 -17.22 -0.04 5.01
C ASP A 35 -17.32 -0.54 6.46
N MET A 36 -16.32 -0.21 7.31
CA MET A 36 -16.33 -0.57 8.73
C MET A 36 -17.47 0.11 9.51
N ALA A 37 -17.88 1.33 9.14
CA ALA A 37 -19.01 2.00 9.77
C ALA A 37 -20.32 1.26 9.50
N TRP A 38 -20.56 0.82 8.27
CA TRP A 38 -21.75 0.04 7.93
C TRP A 38 -21.75 -1.34 8.57
N ILE A 39 -20.62 -2.04 8.59
CA ILE A 39 -20.47 -3.34 9.25
C ILE A 39 -20.67 -3.19 10.77
N GLY A 40 -20.24 -2.07 11.35
CA GLY A 40 -20.42 -1.74 12.76
C GLY A 40 -21.89 -1.75 13.20
N LEU A 41 -22.82 -1.40 12.31
CA LEU A 41 -24.28 -1.48 12.58
C LEU A 41 -24.80 -2.91 12.72
N LEU A 42 -24.07 -3.92 12.25
CA LEU A 42 -24.40 -5.34 12.45
C LEU A 42 -23.93 -5.88 13.80
N GLY A 43 -23.13 -5.10 14.53
CA GLY A 43 -22.60 -5.45 15.85
C GLY A 43 -21.15 -5.91 15.85
N SER A 44 -20.57 -6.00 17.04
CA SER A 44 -19.15 -6.30 17.29
C SER A 44 -18.68 -7.66 16.73
N LYS A 45 -19.56 -8.65 16.73
CA LYS A 45 -19.27 -9.99 16.20
C LYS A 45 -19.05 -9.98 14.69
N ALA A 46 -19.88 -9.22 13.95
CA ALA A 46 -19.72 -9.01 12.52
C ALA A 46 -18.39 -8.28 12.20
N VAL A 47 -18.10 -7.21 12.96
CA VAL A 47 -16.82 -6.47 12.83
C VAL A 47 -15.61 -7.36 13.07
N ALA A 48 -15.67 -8.21 14.11
CA ALA A 48 -14.59 -9.17 14.39
C ALA A 48 -14.40 -10.18 13.24
N GLY A 49 -15.50 -10.73 12.72
CA GLY A 49 -15.46 -11.69 11.60
C GLY A 49 -14.89 -11.06 10.32
N VAL A 50 -15.37 -9.88 9.93
CA VAL A 50 -14.87 -9.15 8.77
C VAL A 50 -13.43 -8.72 8.96
N GLY A 51 -13.05 -8.33 10.20
CA GLY A 51 -11.67 -7.99 10.53
C GLY A 51 -10.69 -9.14 10.26
N VAL A 52 -11.06 -10.37 10.63
CA VAL A 52 -10.28 -11.58 10.34
C VAL A 52 -10.19 -11.81 8.82
N GLY A 53 -11.31 -11.75 8.10
CA GLY A 53 -11.30 -11.89 6.63
C GLY A 53 -10.47 -10.80 5.94
N GLY A 54 -10.53 -9.57 6.44
CA GLY A 54 -9.74 -8.43 5.96
C GLY A 54 -8.22 -8.62 6.08
N MET A 55 -7.74 -9.35 7.11
CA MET A 55 -6.32 -9.66 7.24
C MET A 55 -5.81 -10.52 6.08
N PHE A 56 -6.62 -11.46 5.59
CA PHE A 56 -6.24 -12.29 4.43
C PHE A 56 -6.25 -11.49 3.12
N THR A 57 -7.21 -10.57 2.95
CA THR A 57 -7.18 -9.66 1.79
C THR A 57 -5.97 -8.73 1.84
N TRP A 58 -5.58 -8.26 3.03
CA TRP A 58 -4.36 -7.44 3.20
C TRP A 58 -3.08 -8.22 2.90
N LEU A 59 -2.98 -9.48 3.37
CA LEU A 59 -1.85 -10.37 3.04
C LEU A 59 -1.73 -10.58 1.54
N SER A 60 -2.86 -10.73 0.83
CA SER A 60 -2.88 -10.91 -0.63
C SER A 60 -2.33 -9.69 -1.38
N GLN A 61 -2.50 -8.47 -0.85
CA GLN A 61 -1.93 -7.26 -1.46
C GLN A 61 -0.40 -7.27 -1.45
N GLY A 62 0.21 -7.85 -0.41
CA GLY A 62 1.66 -8.08 -0.38
C GLY A 62 2.14 -8.95 -1.55
N LEU A 63 1.38 -10.01 -1.87
CA LEU A 63 1.65 -10.86 -3.04
C LEU A 63 1.40 -10.13 -4.36
N ALA A 64 0.30 -9.39 -4.46
CA ALA A 64 -0.04 -8.61 -5.66
C ALA A 64 1.01 -7.53 -5.97
N ALA A 65 1.70 -7.01 -4.94
CA ALA A 65 2.81 -6.07 -5.10
C ALA A 65 3.94 -6.63 -5.99
N MET A 66 4.08 -7.95 -6.08
CA MET A 66 5.06 -8.60 -6.96
C MET A 66 4.81 -8.26 -8.43
N ALA A 67 3.60 -8.46 -8.94
CA ALA A 67 3.24 -8.15 -10.33
C ALA A 67 3.18 -6.64 -10.56
N ARG A 68 2.64 -5.88 -9.60
CA ARG A 68 2.55 -4.43 -9.65
C ARG A 68 3.93 -3.77 -9.77
N MET A 69 4.82 -4.03 -8.83
CA MET A 69 6.14 -3.37 -8.78
C MET A 69 7.04 -3.84 -9.91
N GLY A 70 7.06 -5.16 -10.17
CA GLY A 70 7.81 -5.72 -11.29
C GLY A 70 7.37 -5.13 -12.62
N GLY A 71 6.06 -5.08 -12.88
CA GLY A 71 5.48 -4.47 -14.08
C GLY A 71 5.74 -2.98 -14.19
N GLN A 72 5.48 -2.23 -13.11
CA GLN A 72 5.66 -0.76 -13.10
C GLN A 72 7.10 -0.37 -13.46
N VAL A 73 8.10 -0.97 -12.82
CA VAL A 73 9.51 -0.60 -13.02
C VAL A 73 10.00 -1.02 -14.41
N GLN A 74 9.73 -2.26 -14.84
CA GLN A 74 10.19 -2.75 -16.14
C GLN A 74 9.54 -1.99 -17.30
N VAL A 75 8.23 -1.78 -17.25
CA VAL A 75 7.51 -1.02 -18.27
C VAL A 75 8.01 0.43 -18.33
N ALA A 76 8.18 1.10 -17.17
CA ALA A 76 8.66 2.46 -17.13
C ALA A 76 10.10 2.60 -17.70
N GLN A 77 10.99 1.65 -17.39
CA GLN A 77 12.36 1.65 -17.95
C GLN A 77 12.36 1.40 -19.46
N CYS A 78 11.52 0.49 -19.97
CA CYS A 78 11.41 0.25 -21.42
C CYS A 78 10.82 1.46 -22.15
N ILE A 79 9.80 2.13 -21.56
CA ILE A 79 9.29 3.40 -22.12
C ILE A 79 10.39 4.46 -22.18
N GLY A 80 11.22 4.54 -21.13
CA GLY A 80 12.35 5.46 -21.10
C GLY A 80 13.39 5.21 -22.20
N ARG A 81 13.60 3.94 -22.58
CA ARG A 81 14.49 3.51 -23.68
C ARG A 81 13.85 3.61 -25.05
N ASP A 82 12.57 3.98 -25.13
CA ASP A 82 11.76 3.96 -26.35
C ASP A 82 11.53 2.54 -26.94
N GLU A 83 11.66 1.51 -26.10
CA GLU A 83 11.47 0.10 -26.43
C GLU A 83 10.00 -0.31 -26.18
N ARG A 84 9.07 0.16 -27.01
CA ARG A 84 7.62 0.00 -26.79
C ARG A 84 7.15 -1.45 -26.85
N ASP A 85 7.70 -2.24 -27.75
CA ASP A 85 7.33 -3.66 -27.89
C ASP A 85 7.73 -4.46 -26.63
N ARG A 86 8.90 -4.16 -26.08
CA ARG A 86 9.34 -4.76 -24.82
C ARG A 86 8.48 -4.29 -23.64
N ALA A 87 8.10 -3.01 -23.62
CA ALA A 87 7.19 -2.47 -22.61
C ALA A 87 5.84 -3.18 -22.65
N HIS A 88 5.29 -3.42 -23.85
CA HIS A 88 4.06 -4.20 -24.04
C HIS A 88 4.24 -5.64 -23.55
N GLY A 89 5.35 -6.30 -23.88
CA GLY A 89 5.66 -7.66 -23.40
C GLY A 89 5.72 -7.76 -21.88
N PHE A 90 6.36 -6.81 -21.20
CA PHE A 90 6.38 -6.75 -19.74
C PHE A 90 5.00 -6.44 -19.15
N ALA A 91 4.22 -5.56 -19.75
CA ALA A 91 2.86 -5.25 -19.30
C ALA A 91 1.95 -6.48 -19.42
N GLN A 92 2.01 -7.20 -20.55
CA GLN A 92 1.27 -8.45 -20.75
C GLN A 92 1.67 -9.51 -19.73
N ALA A 93 2.97 -9.70 -19.50
CA ALA A 93 3.48 -10.66 -18.52
C ALA A 93 3.04 -10.29 -17.10
N ALA A 94 3.02 -9.00 -16.75
CA ALA A 94 2.56 -8.54 -15.42
C ALA A 94 1.07 -8.81 -15.20
N VAL A 95 0.22 -8.56 -16.21
CA VAL A 95 -1.23 -8.83 -16.12
C VAL A 95 -1.49 -10.34 -16.03
N GLN A 96 -0.80 -11.15 -16.82
CA GLN A 96 -0.92 -12.61 -16.76
C GLN A 96 -0.45 -13.17 -15.42
N LEU A 97 0.67 -12.68 -14.90
CA LEU A 97 1.18 -13.07 -13.57
C LEU A 97 0.19 -12.69 -12.46
N ALA A 98 -0.36 -11.49 -12.50
CA ALA A 98 -1.37 -11.04 -11.54
C ALA A 98 -2.64 -11.90 -11.59
N THR A 99 -3.09 -12.26 -12.80
CA THR A 99 -4.25 -13.14 -12.99
C THR A 99 -3.97 -14.52 -12.41
N LEU A 100 -2.82 -15.12 -12.74
CA LEU A 100 -2.43 -16.44 -12.24
C LEU A 100 -2.30 -16.47 -10.72
N MET A 101 -1.62 -15.49 -10.16
CA MET A 101 -1.45 -15.38 -8.70
C MET A 101 -2.78 -15.12 -7.99
N GLY A 102 -3.63 -14.25 -8.54
CA GLY A 102 -4.96 -13.97 -7.99
C GLY A 102 -5.86 -15.21 -8.03
N MET A 103 -5.86 -15.97 -9.13
CA MET A 103 -6.60 -17.23 -9.22
C MET A 103 -6.02 -18.30 -8.28
N ALA A 104 -4.70 -18.45 -8.20
CA ALA A 104 -4.07 -19.39 -7.28
C ALA A 104 -4.42 -19.07 -5.83
N TYR A 105 -4.34 -17.78 -5.44
CA TYR A 105 -4.72 -17.33 -4.11
C TYR A 105 -6.21 -17.58 -3.82
N ALA A 106 -7.09 -17.32 -4.79
CA ALA A 106 -8.52 -17.58 -4.69
C ALA A 106 -8.80 -19.06 -4.44
N VAL A 107 -8.20 -19.95 -5.23
CA VAL A 107 -8.37 -21.41 -5.07
C VAL A 107 -7.85 -21.87 -3.71
N ILE A 108 -6.64 -21.46 -3.31
CA ILE A 108 -6.06 -21.79 -2.00
C ILE A 108 -6.99 -21.29 -0.88
N SER A 109 -7.45 -20.05 -0.96
CA SER A 109 -8.33 -19.48 0.05
C SER A 109 -9.66 -20.20 0.14
N LEU A 110 -10.27 -20.59 -0.97
CA LEU A 110 -11.54 -21.32 -1.00
C LEU A 110 -11.40 -22.73 -0.39
N VAL A 111 -10.30 -23.43 -0.73
CA VAL A 111 -10.04 -24.78 -0.21
C VAL A 111 -9.72 -24.75 1.29
N PHE A 112 -8.92 -23.80 1.72
CA PHE A 112 -8.41 -23.70 3.10
C PHE A 112 -9.12 -22.65 3.97
N THR A 113 -10.28 -22.11 3.56
CA THR A 113 -10.98 -21.06 4.29
C THR A 113 -11.21 -21.42 5.77
N ARG A 114 -11.62 -22.67 6.05
CA ARG A 114 -11.87 -23.12 7.43
C ARG A 114 -10.60 -23.10 8.28
N GLN A 115 -9.48 -23.58 7.75
CA GLN A 115 -8.18 -23.62 8.42
C GLN A 115 -7.65 -22.19 8.65
N MET A 116 -7.79 -21.33 7.65
CA MET A 116 -7.40 -19.91 7.73
C MET A 116 -8.15 -19.21 8.86
N VAL A 117 -9.46 -19.32 8.92
CA VAL A 117 -10.27 -18.70 9.98
C VAL A 117 -10.03 -19.35 11.33
N ALA A 118 -9.87 -20.68 11.39
CA ALA A 118 -9.57 -21.41 12.63
C ALA A 118 -8.22 -20.99 13.27
N PHE A 119 -7.27 -20.50 12.47
CA PHE A 119 -5.99 -19.97 12.99
C PHE A 119 -6.20 -18.84 14.02
N PHE A 120 -7.25 -18.04 13.85
CA PHE A 120 -7.54 -16.91 14.76
C PHE A 120 -8.30 -17.31 16.02
N GLN A 121 -8.69 -18.59 16.17
CA GLN A 121 -9.34 -19.13 17.37
C GLN A 121 -10.53 -18.28 17.87
N LEU A 122 -11.39 -17.82 16.93
CA LEU A 122 -12.59 -17.10 17.28
C LEU A 122 -13.50 -17.98 18.17
N THR A 123 -13.84 -17.50 19.34
CA THR A 123 -14.66 -18.25 20.30
C THR A 123 -16.15 -18.15 20.03
N ASP A 124 -16.58 -17.07 19.37
CA ASP A 124 -18.01 -16.84 19.06
C ASP A 124 -18.38 -17.47 17.71
N PRO A 125 -19.41 -18.34 17.66
CA PRO A 125 -19.85 -19.01 16.43
C PRO A 125 -20.37 -18.04 15.35
N GLU A 126 -20.98 -16.92 15.75
CA GLU A 126 -21.49 -15.92 14.79
C GLU A 126 -20.35 -15.16 14.14
N ALA A 127 -19.33 -14.77 14.93
CA ALA A 127 -18.11 -14.14 14.41
C ALA A 127 -17.34 -15.09 13.48
N GLN A 128 -17.29 -16.39 13.82
CA GLN A 128 -16.66 -17.40 12.97
C GLN A 128 -17.41 -17.58 11.64
N THR A 129 -18.75 -17.62 11.67
CA THR A 129 -19.59 -17.72 10.47
C THR A 129 -19.43 -16.48 9.58
N ALA A 130 -19.40 -15.29 10.18
CA ALA A 130 -19.13 -14.04 9.49
C ALA A 130 -17.77 -14.03 8.82
N ALA A 131 -16.70 -14.46 9.53
CA ALA A 131 -15.35 -14.57 8.99
C ALA A 131 -15.28 -15.55 7.81
N LEU A 132 -15.89 -16.72 7.93
CA LEU A 132 -15.95 -17.73 6.86
C LEU A 132 -16.64 -17.20 5.61
N SER A 133 -17.81 -16.57 5.77
CA SER A 133 -18.61 -16.04 4.66
C SER A 133 -17.89 -14.91 3.95
N TYR A 134 -17.34 -13.96 4.71
CA TYR A 134 -16.59 -12.82 4.15
C TYR A 134 -15.34 -13.31 3.41
N THR A 135 -14.53 -14.16 4.05
CA THR A 135 -13.28 -14.68 3.46
C THR A 135 -13.51 -15.44 2.17
N LYS A 136 -14.55 -16.30 2.12
CA LYS A 136 -14.90 -17.04 0.90
C LYS A 136 -15.19 -16.13 -0.28
N ILE A 137 -15.94 -15.04 -0.07
CA ILE A 137 -16.35 -14.15 -1.14
C ILE A 137 -15.18 -13.20 -1.50
N ALA A 138 -14.63 -12.51 -0.51
CA ALA A 138 -13.60 -11.51 -0.72
C ALA A 138 -12.29 -12.12 -1.27
N CYS A 139 -11.84 -13.26 -0.71
CA CYS A 139 -10.64 -13.95 -1.20
C CYS A 139 -10.93 -14.84 -2.41
N GLY A 140 -12.15 -15.39 -2.55
CA GLY A 140 -12.54 -16.19 -3.72
C GLY A 140 -12.59 -15.39 -5.02
N LEU A 141 -12.81 -14.08 -4.95
CA LEU A 141 -12.84 -13.17 -6.10
C LEU A 141 -11.71 -12.13 -6.07
N ILE A 142 -10.64 -12.40 -5.33
CA ILE A 142 -9.51 -11.50 -5.11
C ILE A 142 -8.76 -11.14 -6.40
N VAL A 143 -8.95 -11.90 -7.46
CA VAL A 143 -8.31 -11.66 -8.77
C VAL A 143 -8.56 -10.24 -9.29
N PHE A 144 -9.74 -9.67 -9.01
CA PHE A 144 -10.04 -8.28 -9.38
C PHE A 144 -9.10 -7.29 -8.68
N SER A 145 -8.82 -7.51 -7.40
CA SER A 145 -7.87 -6.68 -6.63
C SER A 145 -6.44 -6.80 -7.17
N PHE A 146 -5.97 -8.02 -7.48
CA PHE A 146 -4.65 -8.24 -8.08
C PHE A 146 -4.51 -7.51 -9.41
N LEU A 147 -5.53 -7.59 -10.27
CA LEU A 147 -5.53 -6.91 -11.56
C LEU A 147 -5.58 -5.39 -11.39
N THR A 148 -6.45 -4.88 -10.51
CA THR A 148 -6.57 -3.44 -10.24
C THR A 148 -5.25 -2.84 -9.76
N LEU A 149 -4.57 -3.50 -8.81
CA LEU A 149 -3.27 -3.06 -8.31
C LEU A 149 -2.20 -3.08 -9.40
N THR A 150 -2.16 -4.14 -10.20
CA THR A 150 -1.18 -4.26 -11.29
C THR A 150 -1.43 -3.24 -12.38
N MET A 151 -2.69 -3.05 -12.81
CA MET A 151 -3.07 -2.03 -13.79
C MET A 151 -2.73 -0.63 -13.29
N THR A 152 -2.97 -0.31 -12.01
CA THR A 152 -2.56 0.96 -11.41
C THR A 152 -1.06 1.20 -11.56
N GLY A 153 -0.22 0.19 -11.29
CA GLY A 153 1.22 0.28 -11.50
C GLY A 153 1.60 0.50 -12.96
N LEU A 154 0.96 -0.19 -13.89
CA LEU A 154 1.21 -0.08 -15.33
C LEU A 154 0.78 1.28 -15.92
N TYR A 155 -0.33 1.84 -15.44
CA TYR A 155 -0.73 3.21 -15.78
C TYR A 155 0.27 4.25 -15.23
N THR A 156 0.67 4.09 -13.97
CA THR A 156 1.68 4.96 -13.34
C THR A 156 3.01 4.91 -14.08
N ALA A 157 3.43 3.72 -14.55
CA ALA A 157 4.62 3.53 -15.37
C ALA A 157 4.59 4.35 -16.67
N GLN A 158 3.39 4.53 -17.25
CA GLN A 158 3.15 5.34 -18.45
C GLN A 158 2.98 6.84 -18.15
N GLY A 159 3.06 7.25 -16.88
CA GLY A 159 2.85 8.62 -16.45
C GLY A 159 1.38 9.05 -16.38
N ASP A 160 0.45 8.09 -16.38
CA ASP A 160 -0.98 8.33 -16.20
C ASP A 160 -1.40 7.85 -14.80
N SER A 161 -1.66 8.78 -13.90
CA SER A 161 -2.24 8.52 -12.59
C SER A 161 -3.70 8.93 -12.48
N LYS A 162 -4.21 9.66 -13.48
CA LYS A 162 -5.59 10.15 -13.48
C LYS A 162 -6.59 9.03 -13.74
N THR A 163 -6.30 8.16 -14.71
CA THR A 163 -7.17 7.03 -15.04
C THR A 163 -7.39 6.09 -13.84
N PRO A 164 -6.34 5.62 -13.13
CA PRO A 164 -6.53 4.86 -11.90
C PRO A 164 -7.28 5.63 -10.81
N PHE A 165 -7.00 6.93 -10.64
CA PHE A 165 -7.70 7.76 -9.66
C PHE A 165 -9.20 7.82 -9.93
N LEU A 166 -9.61 8.12 -11.16
CA LEU A 166 -11.03 8.17 -11.54
C LEU A 166 -11.73 6.82 -11.40
N ALA A 167 -11.04 5.73 -11.78
CA ALA A 167 -11.57 4.39 -11.59
C ALA A 167 -11.79 4.08 -10.10
N ASN A 168 -10.81 4.37 -9.23
CA ASN A 168 -10.92 4.18 -7.79
C ASN A 168 -12.02 5.06 -7.16
N LEU A 169 -12.18 6.31 -7.64
CA LEU A 169 -13.26 7.19 -7.18
C LEU A 169 -14.64 6.60 -7.51
N ILE A 170 -14.83 6.09 -8.73
CA ILE A 170 -16.08 5.43 -9.13
C ILE A 170 -16.31 4.17 -8.28
N GLY A 171 -15.27 3.38 -8.05
CA GLY A 171 -15.34 2.20 -7.17
C GLY A 171 -15.75 2.55 -5.74
N LEU A 172 -15.16 3.62 -5.16
CA LEU A 172 -15.54 4.10 -3.83
C LEU A 172 -17.02 4.50 -3.78
N VAL A 173 -17.48 5.34 -4.73
CA VAL A 173 -18.88 5.77 -4.79
C VAL A 173 -19.82 4.57 -4.94
N THR A 174 -19.46 3.62 -5.79
CA THR A 174 -20.23 2.38 -5.95
C THR A 174 -20.32 1.59 -4.66
N ASN A 175 -19.20 1.40 -3.95
CA ASN A 175 -19.20 0.69 -2.67
C ASN A 175 -20.03 1.42 -1.63
N MET A 176 -19.89 2.74 -1.48
CA MET A 176 -20.67 3.56 -0.55
C MET A 176 -22.20 3.45 -0.79
N ILE A 177 -22.61 3.22 -2.03
CA ILE A 177 -24.03 3.02 -2.38
C ILE A 177 -24.44 1.57 -2.12
N LEU A 178 -23.61 0.60 -2.50
CA LEU A 178 -23.94 -0.83 -2.40
C LEU A 178 -23.89 -1.34 -0.96
N ASP A 179 -23.02 -0.83 -0.10
CA ASP A 179 -22.90 -1.27 1.30
C ASP A 179 -24.22 -1.15 2.04
N PRO A 180 -24.85 0.02 2.19
CA PRO A 180 -26.12 0.13 2.93
C PRO A 180 -27.22 -0.69 2.26
N VAL A 181 -27.24 -0.80 0.93
CA VAL A 181 -28.24 -1.55 0.19
C VAL A 181 -28.14 -3.05 0.45
N LEU A 182 -26.92 -3.61 0.39
CA LEU A 182 -26.72 -5.05 0.54
C LEU A 182 -26.54 -5.49 2.00
N ILE A 183 -26.02 -4.62 2.86
CA ILE A 183 -25.83 -4.93 4.29
C ILE A 183 -27.17 -4.86 5.04
N LEU A 184 -27.90 -3.77 4.87
CA LEU A 184 -29.11 -3.48 5.65
C LEU A 184 -30.39 -3.95 4.96
N GLY A 185 -30.40 -4.06 3.63
CA GLY A 185 -31.55 -4.50 2.84
C GLY A 185 -32.75 -3.54 2.91
N PRO A 186 -32.59 -2.24 2.57
CA PRO A 186 -33.72 -1.32 2.59
C PRO A 186 -34.73 -1.63 1.46
N GLY A 187 -36.02 -1.59 1.78
CA GLY A 187 -37.10 -1.81 0.82
C GLY A 187 -37.13 -3.23 0.24
N PRO A 188 -37.10 -3.42 -1.09
CA PRO A 188 -37.22 -4.74 -1.72
C PRO A 188 -35.92 -5.58 -1.69
N PHE A 189 -34.82 -5.03 -1.20
CA PHE A 189 -33.53 -5.69 -1.22
C PHE A 189 -33.37 -6.65 -0.01
N PRO A 190 -32.78 -7.83 -0.19
CA PRO A 190 -32.54 -8.76 0.90
C PRO A 190 -31.44 -8.24 1.84
N LYS A 191 -31.65 -8.37 3.16
CA LYS A 191 -30.64 -8.08 4.17
C LYS A 191 -29.59 -9.19 4.17
N LEU A 192 -28.43 -8.95 3.54
CA LEU A 192 -27.36 -9.92 3.41
C LEU A 192 -26.28 -9.80 4.51
N GLY A 193 -26.30 -8.73 5.30
CA GLY A 193 -25.34 -8.52 6.39
C GLY A 193 -23.89 -8.56 5.89
N VAL A 194 -23.03 -9.37 6.53
CA VAL A 194 -21.60 -9.52 6.20
C VAL A 194 -21.37 -10.03 4.77
N VAL A 195 -22.24 -10.91 4.27
CA VAL A 195 -22.18 -11.36 2.87
C VAL A 195 -22.40 -10.20 1.91
N GLY A 196 -23.34 -9.30 2.24
CA GLY A 196 -23.60 -8.07 1.49
C GLY A 196 -22.38 -7.17 1.40
N ALA A 197 -21.67 -6.95 2.51
CA ALA A 197 -20.43 -6.18 2.54
C ALA A 197 -19.36 -6.80 1.63
N ALA A 198 -19.16 -8.12 1.69
CA ALA A 198 -18.19 -8.80 0.82
C ALA A 198 -18.55 -8.68 -0.66
N ILE A 199 -19.84 -8.81 -1.02
CA ILE A 199 -20.32 -8.65 -2.40
C ILE A 199 -20.13 -7.20 -2.87
N ALA A 200 -20.46 -6.21 -2.06
CA ALA A 200 -20.27 -4.79 -2.40
C ALA A 200 -18.80 -4.48 -2.68
N THR A 201 -17.90 -4.94 -1.79
CA THR A 201 -16.45 -4.79 -1.94
C THR A 201 -15.94 -5.37 -3.26
N VAL A 202 -16.28 -6.62 -3.55
CA VAL A 202 -15.82 -7.30 -4.78
C VAL A 202 -16.43 -6.67 -6.02
N THR A 203 -17.71 -6.27 -5.98
CA THR A 203 -18.38 -5.58 -7.09
C THR A 203 -17.70 -4.24 -7.39
N ALA A 204 -17.38 -3.47 -6.35
CA ALA A 204 -16.66 -2.22 -6.49
C ALA A 204 -15.29 -2.44 -7.16
N GLN A 205 -14.51 -3.44 -6.74
CA GLN A 205 -13.22 -3.78 -7.33
C GLN A 205 -13.35 -4.23 -8.80
N ALA A 206 -14.38 -5.01 -9.12
CA ALA A 206 -14.66 -5.40 -10.50
C ALA A 206 -14.99 -4.19 -11.38
N ILE A 207 -15.74 -3.22 -10.87
CA ILE A 207 -16.04 -1.96 -11.56
C ILE A 207 -14.77 -1.14 -11.75
N VAL A 208 -13.92 -1.00 -10.75
CA VAL A 208 -12.61 -0.33 -10.89
C VAL A 208 -11.81 -0.95 -12.03
N MET A 209 -11.71 -2.27 -12.05
CA MET A 209 -11.00 -2.99 -13.12
C MET A 209 -11.63 -2.72 -14.49
N MET A 210 -12.97 -2.79 -14.62
CA MET A 210 -13.65 -2.49 -15.87
C MET A 210 -13.40 -1.05 -16.33
N MET A 211 -13.43 -0.08 -15.42
CA MET A 211 -13.14 1.32 -15.73
C MET A 211 -11.71 1.52 -16.23
N MET A 212 -10.73 0.79 -15.65
CA MET A 212 -9.34 0.81 -16.14
C MET A 212 -9.23 0.20 -17.54
N ILE A 213 -9.92 -0.90 -17.83
CA ILE A 213 -9.96 -1.52 -19.16
C ILE A 213 -10.61 -0.58 -20.16
N LEU A 214 -11.73 0.05 -19.81
CA LEU A 214 -12.37 1.08 -20.65
C LEU A 214 -11.42 2.24 -20.93
N GLY A 215 -10.63 2.66 -19.94
CA GLY A 215 -9.58 3.66 -20.11
C GLY A 215 -8.57 3.28 -21.19
N VAL A 216 -8.16 1.98 -21.26
CA VAL A 216 -7.28 1.49 -22.35
C VAL A 216 -7.94 1.58 -23.72
N ILE A 217 -9.25 1.27 -23.81
CA ILE A 217 -9.99 1.24 -25.07
C ILE A 217 -10.25 2.67 -25.59
N ILE A 218 -10.69 3.57 -24.69
CA ILE A 218 -11.10 4.94 -25.05
C ILE A 218 -9.88 5.83 -25.34
N GLN A 219 -8.76 5.61 -24.69
CA GLN A 219 -7.56 6.40 -24.95
C GLN A 219 -7.09 6.21 -26.40
N LYS A 220 -7.16 7.31 -27.19
CA LYS A 220 -6.69 7.35 -28.58
C LYS A 220 -5.16 7.24 -28.69
N LYS A 221 -4.43 7.50 -27.60
CA LYS A 221 -2.95 7.40 -27.54
C LYS A 221 -2.50 5.94 -27.60
N GLU A 222 -1.30 5.72 -28.12
CA GLU A 222 -0.62 4.44 -28.05
C GLU A 222 -0.38 4.05 -26.58
N ASN A 223 -1.28 3.23 -26.05
CA ASN A 223 -1.20 2.71 -24.70
C ASN A 223 -0.54 1.33 -24.75
N VAL A 224 0.50 1.13 -23.96
CA VAL A 224 1.25 -0.15 -23.83
C VAL A 224 0.32 -1.31 -23.43
N LEU A 225 -0.84 -1.02 -22.85
CA LEU A 225 -1.83 -2.02 -22.42
C LEU A 225 -2.77 -2.49 -23.55
N LYS A 226 -2.72 -1.87 -24.75
CA LYS A 226 -3.58 -2.29 -25.87
C LYS A 226 -3.14 -3.64 -26.43
N GLY A 227 -4.11 -4.52 -26.64
CA GLY A 227 -3.87 -5.82 -27.28
C GLY A 227 -3.31 -6.89 -26.36
N ILE A 228 -3.31 -6.71 -25.02
CA ILE A 228 -2.92 -7.75 -24.06
C ILE A 228 -3.80 -8.99 -24.24
N ARG A 229 -3.15 -10.15 -24.37
CA ARG A 229 -3.78 -11.47 -24.49
C ARG A 229 -3.41 -12.33 -23.28
N LEU A 230 -4.41 -12.73 -22.49
CA LEU A 230 -4.17 -13.55 -21.29
C LEU A 230 -3.65 -14.96 -21.61
N THR A 231 -3.91 -15.46 -22.80
CA THR A 231 -3.54 -16.83 -23.24
C THR A 231 -2.22 -16.90 -24.00
N ALA A 232 -1.59 -15.76 -24.32
CA ALA A 232 -0.32 -15.74 -25.04
C ALA A 232 0.82 -16.30 -24.19
N LYS A 233 1.75 -17.03 -24.80
CA LYS A 233 2.94 -17.54 -24.11
C LYS A 233 3.83 -16.38 -23.66
N ILE A 234 4.21 -16.38 -22.39
CA ILE A 234 5.14 -15.40 -21.83
C ILE A 234 6.58 -15.91 -22.04
N PRO A 235 7.44 -15.18 -22.73
CA PRO A 235 8.87 -15.49 -22.76
C PRO A 235 9.45 -15.46 -21.33
N LYS A 236 10.32 -16.41 -21.00
CA LYS A 236 10.96 -16.53 -19.68
C LYS A 236 11.72 -15.27 -19.27
N GLU A 237 12.23 -14.52 -20.22
CA GLU A 237 12.93 -13.25 -20.01
C GLU A 237 12.03 -12.23 -19.30
N TYR A 238 10.78 -12.05 -19.76
CA TYR A 238 9.85 -11.11 -19.12
C TYR A 238 9.48 -11.55 -17.71
N LEU A 239 9.21 -12.83 -17.53
CA LEU A 239 8.89 -13.37 -16.21
C LEU A 239 10.06 -13.22 -15.24
N GLY A 240 11.28 -13.53 -15.69
CA GLY A 240 12.50 -13.34 -14.89
C GLY A 240 12.73 -11.88 -14.49
N GLY A 241 12.50 -10.94 -15.42
CA GLY A 241 12.59 -9.50 -15.16
C GLY A 241 11.58 -9.02 -14.13
N LEU A 242 10.32 -9.48 -14.22
CA LEU A 242 9.27 -9.16 -13.26
C LEU A 242 9.57 -9.72 -11.87
N CYS A 243 9.91 -11.01 -11.80
CA CYS A 243 10.21 -11.69 -10.54
C CYS A 243 11.46 -11.12 -9.86
N GLY A 244 12.47 -10.73 -10.63
CA GLY A 244 13.70 -10.14 -10.09
C GLY A 244 13.48 -8.85 -9.32
N ILE A 245 12.45 -8.08 -9.66
CA ILE A 245 12.04 -6.84 -8.99
C ILE A 245 10.92 -7.11 -7.99
N GLY A 246 9.94 -7.92 -8.36
CA GLY A 246 8.71 -8.11 -7.61
C GLY A 246 8.85 -9.01 -6.38
N ILE A 247 9.60 -10.11 -6.47
CA ILE A 247 9.78 -11.05 -5.35
C ILE A 247 10.40 -10.35 -4.13
N PRO A 248 11.52 -9.59 -4.25
CA PRO A 248 12.06 -8.88 -3.10
C PRO A 248 11.04 -7.93 -2.46
N THR A 249 10.25 -7.22 -3.27
CA THR A 249 9.21 -6.30 -2.77
C THR A 249 8.10 -7.04 -2.03
N ALA A 250 7.65 -8.18 -2.54
CA ALA A 250 6.63 -9.01 -1.89
C ALA A 250 7.13 -9.56 -0.55
N ILE A 251 8.35 -10.08 -0.50
CA ILE A 251 8.97 -10.59 0.75
C ILE A 251 9.11 -9.45 1.76
N GLN A 252 9.53 -8.26 1.33
CA GLN A 252 9.62 -7.08 2.21
C GLN A 252 8.27 -6.72 2.82
N GLY A 253 7.21 -6.69 2.02
CA GLY A 253 5.85 -6.40 2.48
C GLY A 253 5.34 -7.44 3.48
N MET A 254 5.50 -8.73 3.18
CA MET A 254 5.11 -9.81 4.09
C MET A 254 5.90 -9.79 5.40
N ALA A 255 7.21 -9.55 5.35
CA ALA A 255 8.05 -9.44 6.54
C ALA A 255 7.62 -8.25 7.41
N TYR A 256 7.31 -7.10 6.80
CA TYR A 256 6.79 -5.94 7.52
C TYR A 256 5.48 -6.27 8.27
N CYS A 257 4.54 -6.95 7.62
CA CYS A 257 3.30 -7.38 8.23
C CYS A 257 3.54 -8.31 9.42
N ALA A 258 4.37 -9.35 9.23
CA ALA A 258 4.67 -10.32 10.29
C ALA A 258 5.33 -9.65 11.52
N ILE A 259 6.31 -8.77 11.30
CA ILE A 259 7.00 -8.04 12.36
C ILE A 259 6.03 -7.10 13.09
N SER A 260 5.16 -6.40 12.35
CA SER A 260 4.14 -5.52 12.93
C SER A 260 3.15 -6.28 13.81
N MET A 261 2.78 -7.52 13.43
CA MET A 261 1.93 -8.38 14.26
C MET A 261 2.62 -8.76 15.57
N VAL A 262 3.93 -9.11 15.54
CA VAL A 262 4.71 -9.40 16.74
C VAL A 262 4.77 -8.19 17.67
N LEU A 263 5.06 -7.01 17.14
CA LEU A 263 5.11 -5.76 17.91
C LEU A 263 3.76 -5.40 18.52
N THR A 264 2.66 -5.57 17.79
CA THR A 264 1.32 -5.37 18.32
C THR A 264 0.99 -6.33 19.47
N ARG A 265 1.46 -7.59 19.38
CA ARG A 265 1.35 -8.56 20.49
C ARG A 265 2.15 -8.11 21.71
N MET A 266 3.34 -7.53 21.52
CA MET A 266 4.11 -6.98 22.64
C MET A 266 3.40 -5.81 23.31
N VAL A 267 2.80 -4.91 22.52
CA VAL A 267 2.00 -3.79 23.03
C VAL A 267 0.75 -4.27 23.78
N SER A 268 0.11 -5.37 23.34
CA SER A 268 -1.08 -5.91 24.00
C SER A 268 -0.82 -6.37 25.44
N ALA A 269 0.42 -6.70 25.79
CA ALA A 269 0.80 -7.03 27.16
C ALA A 269 0.68 -5.82 28.13
N TYR A 270 0.63 -4.59 27.61
CA TYR A 270 0.45 -3.36 28.38
C TYR A 270 -1.04 -2.93 28.54
N GLY A 271 -1.97 -3.75 28.04
CA GLY A 271 -3.41 -3.54 28.19
C GLY A 271 -4.12 -2.98 26.94
N ALA A 272 -5.43 -2.96 27.03
CA ALA A 272 -6.30 -2.56 25.91
C ALA A 272 -6.11 -1.09 25.49
N GLU A 273 -5.84 -0.21 26.44
CA GLU A 273 -5.56 1.22 26.17
C GLU A 273 -4.33 1.42 25.28
N ALA A 274 -3.26 0.65 25.53
CA ALA A 274 -2.04 0.71 24.72
C ALA A 274 -2.30 0.28 23.27
N VAL A 275 -3.07 -0.78 23.08
CA VAL A 275 -3.46 -1.27 21.74
C VAL A 275 -4.37 -0.26 21.04
N ALA A 276 -5.34 0.31 21.75
CA ALA A 276 -6.23 1.34 21.23
C ALA A 276 -5.45 2.58 20.81
N THR A 277 -4.51 3.05 21.63
CA THR A 277 -3.63 4.18 21.34
C THR A 277 -2.79 3.91 20.09
N GLN A 278 -2.16 2.75 19.98
CA GLN A 278 -1.35 2.40 18.80
C GLN A 278 -2.21 2.32 17.54
N ARG A 279 -3.43 1.81 17.63
CA ARG A 279 -4.36 1.73 16.49
C ARG A 279 -4.79 3.12 16.01
N VAL A 280 -5.26 3.97 16.92
CA VAL A 280 -5.69 5.33 16.60
C VAL A 280 -4.49 6.17 16.13
N GLY A 281 -3.36 6.07 16.83
CA GLY A 281 -2.12 6.74 16.44
C GLY A 281 -1.67 6.34 15.02
N GLY A 282 -1.73 5.05 14.67
CA GLY A 282 -1.45 4.56 13.33
C GLY A 282 -2.41 5.09 12.26
N GLN A 283 -3.69 5.32 12.59
CA GLN A 283 -4.62 5.98 11.66
C GLN A 283 -4.26 7.46 11.43
N ILE A 284 -3.81 8.16 12.47
CA ILE A 284 -3.36 9.54 12.37
C ILE A 284 -2.08 9.60 11.51
N GLU A 285 -1.12 8.73 11.79
CA GLU A 285 0.14 8.58 11.03
C GLU A 285 -0.13 8.21 9.55
N SER A 286 -1.20 7.47 9.26
CA SER A 286 -1.53 7.04 7.89
C SER A 286 -1.74 8.21 6.92
N ILE A 287 -2.09 9.39 7.40
CA ILE A 287 -2.22 10.61 6.59
C ILE A 287 -0.85 10.97 6.00
N SER A 288 0.17 10.97 6.84
CA SER A 288 1.54 11.26 6.43
C SER A 288 2.11 10.14 5.54
N TRP A 289 1.89 8.90 5.94
CA TRP A 289 2.35 7.73 5.22
C TRP A 289 1.75 7.65 3.81
N ASN A 290 0.44 7.83 3.65
CA ASN A 290 -0.23 7.82 2.34
C ASN A 290 0.27 8.94 1.42
N THR A 291 0.58 10.11 1.99
CA THR A 291 1.16 11.23 1.24
C THR A 291 2.56 10.86 0.73
N ALA A 292 3.41 10.33 1.61
CA ALA A 292 4.77 9.94 1.26
C ALA A 292 4.80 8.76 0.27
N ASP A 293 3.94 7.76 0.44
CA ASP A 293 3.85 6.60 -0.46
C ASP A 293 3.35 6.99 -1.86
N GLY A 294 2.34 7.86 -1.94
CA GLY A 294 1.86 8.40 -3.21
C GLY A 294 2.96 9.16 -3.97
N PHE A 295 3.76 9.94 -3.26
CA PHE A 295 4.92 10.64 -3.84
C PHE A 295 6.02 9.65 -4.24
N ALA A 296 6.27 8.62 -3.43
CA ALA A 296 7.23 7.56 -3.71
C ALA A 296 6.86 6.76 -4.96
N ALA A 297 5.59 6.46 -5.17
CA ALA A 297 5.09 5.76 -6.36
C ALA A 297 5.26 6.62 -7.63
N ALA A 298 5.00 7.92 -7.55
CA ALA A 298 5.24 8.86 -8.65
C ALA A 298 6.73 8.99 -8.96
N LEU A 299 7.57 9.12 -7.93
CA LEU A 299 9.02 9.21 -8.08
C LEU A 299 9.60 7.92 -8.66
N ASN A 300 9.08 6.75 -8.27
CA ASN A 300 9.47 5.46 -8.82
C ASN A 300 9.33 5.45 -10.34
N ALA A 301 8.15 5.78 -10.87
CA ALA A 301 7.91 5.82 -12.31
C ALA A 301 8.77 6.89 -13.01
N PHE A 302 8.92 8.07 -12.40
CA PHE A 302 9.76 9.14 -12.91
C PHE A 302 11.22 8.70 -13.03
N ILE A 303 11.77 8.12 -11.97
CA ILE A 303 13.16 7.63 -11.96
C ILE A 303 13.33 6.48 -12.94
N ALA A 304 12.41 5.52 -12.99
CA ALA A 304 12.48 4.38 -13.89
C ALA A 304 12.53 4.81 -15.37
N GLN A 305 11.67 5.74 -15.81
CA GLN A 305 11.69 6.27 -17.17
C GLN A 305 12.99 7.06 -17.47
N ASN A 306 13.42 7.95 -16.56
CA ASN A 306 14.63 8.74 -16.76
C ASN A 306 15.91 7.89 -16.72
N TYR A 307 15.94 6.85 -15.88
CA TYR A 307 17.01 5.87 -15.84
C TYR A 307 17.07 5.05 -17.14
N GLY A 308 15.92 4.57 -17.61
CA GLY A 308 15.82 3.90 -18.91
C GLY A 308 16.33 4.77 -20.06
N ALA A 309 16.00 6.08 -20.05
CA ALA A 309 16.46 7.07 -21.04
C ALA A 309 17.92 7.50 -20.87
N GLY A 310 18.68 6.97 -19.90
CA GLY A 310 20.07 7.37 -19.64
C GLY A 310 20.24 8.75 -19.00
N LYS A 311 19.15 9.40 -18.55
CA LYS A 311 19.16 10.79 -18.03
C LYS A 311 19.47 10.85 -16.53
N MET A 312 20.68 10.45 -16.13
CA MET A 312 21.07 10.37 -14.71
C MET A 312 21.01 11.71 -13.98
N ASP A 313 21.30 12.82 -14.64
CA ASP A 313 21.17 14.15 -14.02
C ASP A 313 19.73 14.47 -13.65
N ARG A 314 18.79 14.06 -14.51
CA ARG A 314 17.38 14.24 -14.24
C ARG A 314 16.88 13.31 -13.12
N VAL A 315 17.43 12.10 -13.00
CA VAL A 315 17.21 11.19 -11.87
C VAL A 315 17.64 11.86 -10.55
N ARG A 316 18.86 12.41 -10.50
CA ARG A 316 19.38 13.09 -9.30
C ARG A 316 18.56 14.32 -8.91
N LYS A 317 18.22 15.16 -9.90
CA LYS A 317 17.40 16.37 -9.69
C LYS A 317 15.99 16.00 -9.22
N GLY A 318 15.37 14.97 -9.80
CA GLY A 318 14.05 14.46 -9.41
C GLY A 318 14.04 13.95 -7.98
N TYR A 319 15.05 13.17 -7.62
CA TYR A 319 15.20 12.68 -6.25
C TYR A 319 15.37 13.83 -5.25
N ARG A 320 16.25 14.80 -5.53
CA ARG A 320 16.45 15.97 -4.64
C ARG A 320 15.16 16.79 -4.49
N ALA A 321 14.45 17.05 -5.59
CA ALA A 321 13.18 17.76 -5.54
C ALA A 321 12.14 17.03 -4.68
N SER A 322 12.05 15.70 -4.82
CA SER A 322 11.14 14.88 -4.00
C SER A 322 11.55 14.86 -2.54
N LEU A 323 12.84 14.73 -2.23
CA LEU A 323 13.36 14.80 -0.86
C LEU A 323 12.98 16.12 -0.16
N TRP A 324 13.13 17.24 -0.84
CA TRP A 324 12.74 18.54 -0.29
C TRP A 324 11.23 18.61 -0.05
N THR A 325 10.43 18.23 -1.04
CA THR A 325 8.96 18.30 -0.93
C THR A 325 8.44 17.41 0.18
N VAL A 326 8.86 16.14 0.21
CA VAL A 326 8.38 15.17 1.20
C VAL A 326 9.07 15.37 2.55
N GLY A 327 10.32 15.86 2.57
CA GLY A 327 11.02 16.23 3.80
C GLY A 327 10.35 17.40 4.53
N ILE A 328 9.96 18.45 3.80
CA ILE A 328 9.20 19.56 4.37
C ILE A 328 7.85 19.08 4.91
N TRP A 329 7.15 18.23 4.18
CA TRP A 329 5.91 17.61 4.64
C TRP A 329 6.12 16.82 5.93
N GLY A 330 7.11 15.90 5.95
CA GLY A 330 7.43 15.12 7.13
C GLY A 330 7.82 15.97 8.33
N LEU A 331 8.61 17.04 8.13
CA LEU A 331 8.95 18.00 9.19
C LEU A 331 7.72 18.75 9.71
N LEU A 332 6.78 19.12 8.84
CA LEU A 332 5.53 19.74 9.24
C LEU A 332 4.71 18.82 10.14
N ILE A 333 4.57 17.55 9.74
CA ILE A 333 3.84 16.54 10.55
C ILE A 333 4.59 16.25 11.86
N SER A 334 5.92 16.12 11.82
CA SER A 334 6.75 16.02 13.03
C SER A 334 6.48 17.17 14.00
N PHE A 335 6.47 18.40 13.50
CA PHE A 335 6.17 19.58 14.30
C PHE A 335 4.76 19.53 14.90
N VAL A 336 3.77 19.14 14.13
CA VAL A 336 2.37 19.01 14.60
C VAL A 336 2.26 17.94 15.68
N PHE A 337 2.89 16.78 15.51
CA PHE A 337 2.83 15.67 16.48
C PHE A 337 3.59 15.98 17.78
N ILE A 338 4.67 16.75 17.70
CA ILE A 338 5.49 17.08 18.88
C ILE A 338 4.92 18.31 19.63
N CYS A 339 4.44 19.33 18.90
CA CYS A 339 3.98 20.57 19.52
C CYS A 339 2.51 20.56 19.93
N PHE A 340 1.66 19.79 19.24
CA PHE A 340 0.22 19.74 19.47
C PHE A 340 -0.34 18.33 19.74
N PRO A 341 0.41 17.43 20.42
CA PRO A 341 -0.01 16.03 20.58
C PRO A 341 -1.30 15.92 21.40
N LYS A 342 -1.47 16.77 22.41
CA LYS A 342 -2.68 16.78 23.26
C LYS A 342 -3.92 17.18 22.48
N ALA A 343 -3.84 18.22 21.66
CA ALA A 343 -4.96 18.67 20.86
C ALA A 343 -5.44 17.59 19.87
N ILE A 344 -4.50 16.79 19.34
CA ILE A 344 -4.82 15.65 18.47
C ILE A 344 -5.41 14.50 19.30
N ALA A 345 -4.82 14.18 20.44
CA ALA A 345 -5.28 13.08 21.29
C ALA A 345 -6.70 13.33 21.84
N ASP A 346 -7.02 14.57 22.24
CA ASP A 346 -8.32 14.98 22.78
C ASP A 346 -9.48 14.81 21.74
N ILE A 347 -9.17 14.75 20.44
CA ILE A 347 -10.18 14.50 19.40
C ILE A 347 -10.67 13.04 19.47
N PHE A 348 -9.79 12.10 19.83
CA PHE A 348 -10.08 10.66 19.77
C PHE A 348 -10.30 10.01 21.14
N PHE A 349 -9.72 10.58 22.18
CA PHE A 349 -9.77 10.03 23.54
C PHE A 349 -10.31 11.06 24.53
N HIS A 350 -11.20 10.60 25.41
CA HIS A 350 -11.85 11.45 26.43
C HIS A 350 -11.35 11.12 27.84
N GLU A 351 -10.73 9.95 28.03
CA GLU A 351 -10.19 9.51 29.31
C GLU A 351 -8.78 10.10 29.50
N PRO A 352 -8.49 10.78 30.64
CA PRO A 352 -7.20 11.45 30.87
C PRO A 352 -5.99 10.52 30.71
N LYS A 353 -6.13 9.26 31.10
CA LYS A 353 -5.06 8.26 31.00
C LYS A 353 -4.80 7.86 29.55
N ALA A 354 -5.85 7.63 28.76
CA ALA A 354 -5.74 7.32 27.34
C ALA A 354 -5.14 8.49 26.56
N VAL A 355 -5.54 9.73 26.88
CA VAL A 355 -4.97 10.95 26.30
C VAL A 355 -3.47 11.05 26.61
N ALA A 356 -3.05 10.80 27.86
CA ALA A 356 -1.63 10.85 28.25
C ALA A 356 -0.80 9.80 27.49
N THR A 357 -1.33 8.60 27.31
CA THR A 357 -0.69 7.51 26.55
C THR A 357 -0.60 7.88 25.07
N ALA A 358 -1.65 8.45 24.49
CA ALA A 358 -1.65 8.91 23.10
C ALA A 358 -0.70 10.06 22.84
N VAL A 359 -0.58 11.02 23.77
CA VAL A 359 0.41 12.10 23.73
C VAL A 359 1.83 11.51 23.68
N GLY A 360 2.13 10.54 24.54
CA GLY A 360 3.43 9.85 24.54
C GLY A 360 3.74 9.18 23.20
N TYR A 361 2.76 8.48 22.64
CA TYR A 361 2.89 7.85 21.31
C TYR A 361 3.20 8.88 20.22
N LEU A 362 2.36 9.93 20.09
CA LEU A 362 2.47 10.93 19.04
C LEU A 362 3.81 11.66 19.10
N VAL A 363 4.29 12.02 20.29
CA VAL A 363 5.59 12.67 20.45
C VAL A 363 6.73 11.75 20.00
N ILE A 364 6.73 10.49 20.42
CA ILE A 364 7.80 9.52 20.06
C ILE A 364 7.82 9.27 18.54
N ILE A 365 6.67 9.04 17.93
CA ILE A 365 6.58 8.82 16.48
C ILE A 365 6.89 10.11 15.72
N GLY A 366 6.49 11.28 16.26
CA GLY A 366 6.80 12.58 15.69
C GLY A 366 8.29 12.80 15.41
N PHE A 367 9.19 12.28 16.23
CA PHE A 367 10.65 12.37 15.99
C PHE A 367 11.10 11.60 14.73
N SER A 368 10.40 10.56 14.34
CA SER A 368 10.78 9.73 13.18
C SER A 368 10.01 10.04 11.92
N GLU A 369 8.96 10.85 11.98
CA GLU A 369 8.01 11.07 10.89
C GLU A 369 8.67 11.58 9.61
N ALA A 370 9.54 12.60 9.74
CA ALA A 370 10.30 13.12 8.62
C ALA A 370 11.21 12.07 7.97
N PHE A 371 11.85 11.24 8.80
CA PHE A 371 12.73 10.17 8.33
C PHE A 371 11.95 9.03 7.67
N MET A 372 10.76 8.71 8.16
CA MET A 372 9.85 7.74 7.57
C MET A 372 9.40 8.21 6.17
N CYS A 373 9.02 9.46 6.02
CA CYS A 373 8.66 10.05 4.73
C CYS A 373 9.83 10.00 3.73
N VAL A 374 11.05 10.31 4.19
CA VAL A 374 12.28 10.23 3.40
C VAL A 374 12.60 8.78 3.03
N GLU A 375 12.43 7.84 3.97
CA GLU A 375 12.61 6.39 3.73
C GLU A 375 11.72 5.92 2.58
N LEU A 376 10.40 6.12 2.67
CA LEU A 376 9.45 5.68 1.65
C LEU A 376 9.78 6.26 0.27
N THR A 377 10.07 7.55 0.22
CA THR A 377 10.44 8.25 -1.01
C THR A 377 11.71 7.67 -1.62
N THR A 378 12.72 7.36 -0.80
CA THR A 378 13.99 6.80 -1.26
C THR A 378 13.86 5.34 -1.69
N VAL A 379 13.05 4.54 -1.00
CA VAL A 379 12.70 3.17 -1.43
C VAL A 379 12.03 3.21 -2.80
N GLY A 380 11.09 4.15 -3.03
CA GLY A 380 10.47 4.37 -4.34
C GLY A 380 11.52 4.68 -5.41
N ALA A 381 12.47 5.57 -5.11
CA ALA A 381 13.55 5.96 -6.00
C ALA A 381 14.49 4.79 -6.36
N LEU A 382 14.97 4.06 -5.36
CA LEU A 382 15.85 2.88 -5.54
C LEU A 382 15.14 1.76 -6.32
N SER A 383 13.85 1.56 -6.05
CA SER A 383 13.03 0.59 -6.78
C SER A 383 12.89 0.98 -8.25
N GLY A 384 12.74 2.28 -8.56
CA GLY A 384 12.74 2.79 -9.94
C GLY A 384 14.06 2.54 -10.68
N LEU A 385 15.20 2.52 -9.97
CA LEU A 385 16.49 2.07 -10.49
C LEU A 385 16.61 0.54 -10.66
N GLY A 386 15.59 -0.23 -10.29
CA GLY A 386 15.61 -1.70 -10.29
C GLY A 386 16.38 -2.32 -9.10
N ARG A 387 16.67 -1.55 -8.05
CA ARG A 387 17.46 -2.00 -6.89
C ARG A 387 16.59 -2.52 -5.73
N THR A 388 15.48 -3.19 -6.04
CA THR A 388 14.53 -3.69 -5.05
C THR A 388 15.11 -4.72 -4.08
N ARG A 389 16.06 -5.56 -4.53
CA ARG A 389 16.76 -6.50 -3.64
C ARG A 389 17.49 -5.78 -2.49
N LEU A 390 18.19 -4.69 -2.81
CA LEU A 390 18.88 -3.88 -1.82
C LEU A 390 17.89 -3.21 -0.85
N CYS A 391 16.79 -2.67 -1.38
CA CYS A 391 15.70 -2.13 -0.56
C CYS A 391 15.16 -3.17 0.43
N SER A 392 14.88 -4.38 -0.07
CA SER A 392 14.32 -5.45 0.76
C SER A 392 15.28 -5.90 1.85
N ILE A 393 16.58 -6.06 1.53
CA ILE A 393 17.58 -6.45 2.52
C ILE A 393 17.68 -5.42 3.65
N ILE A 394 17.81 -4.13 3.30
CA ILE A 394 17.89 -3.05 4.29
C ILE A 394 16.59 -2.97 5.10
N SER A 395 15.44 -2.94 4.43
CA SER A 395 14.14 -2.85 5.11
C SER A 395 13.91 -4.03 6.06
N ILE A 396 14.13 -5.26 5.62
CA ILE A 396 13.91 -6.46 6.44
C ILE A 396 14.86 -6.46 7.62
N ALA A 397 16.15 -6.20 7.42
CA ALA A 397 17.15 -6.18 8.49
C ALA A 397 16.77 -5.19 9.61
N PHE A 398 16.49 -3.94 9.26
CA PHE A 398 16.16 -2.91 10.26
C PHE A 398 14.74 -3.04 10.82
N THR A 399 13.77 -3.54 10.04
CA THR A 399 12.44 -3.81 10.57
C THR A 399 12.46 -5.01 11.52
N SER A 400 13.24 -6.05 11.24
CA SER A 400 13.44 -7.18 12.16
C SER A 400 14.17 -6.76 13.45
N ALA A 401 15.12 -5.83 13.36
CA ALA A 401 15.81 -5.27 14.50
C ALA A 401 14.88 -4.54 15.50
N ARG A 402 13.66 -4.18 15.06
CA ARG A 402 12.63 -3.62 15.96
C ARG A 402 12.27 -4.58 17.09
N ILE A 403 12.22 -5.88 16.83
CA ILE A 403 11.82 -6.88 17.85
C ILE A 403 12.82 -6.92 19.02
N PRO A 404 14.12 -7.21 18.81
CA PRO A 404 15.07 -7.22 19.91
C PRO A 404 15.20 -5.84 20.58
N LEU A 405 15.16 -4.76 19.81
CA LEU A 405 15.22 -3.40 20.36
C LEU A 405 13.98 -3.09 21.22
N ALA A 406 12.79 -3.52 20.80
CA ALA A 406 11.56 -3.37 21.56
C ALA A 406 11.58 -4.20 22.86
N ILE A 407 12.19 -5.39 22.85
CA ILE A 407 12.38 -6.20 24.07
C ILE A 407 13.30 -5.47 25.05
N ILE A 408 14.44 -4.96 24.59
CA ILE A 408 15.41 -4.26 25.43
C ILE A 408 14.83 -2.96 25.98
N LEU A 409 14.33 -2.09 25.11
CA LEU A 409 13.79 -0.80 25.53
C LEU A 409 12.46 -0.94 26.29
N GLY A 410 11.63 -1.92 25.92
CA GLY A 410 10.40 -2.25 26.63
C GLY A 410 10.68 -2.72 28.07
N GLY A 411 11.75 -3.47 28.28
CA GLY A 411 12.22 -3.84 29.62
C GLY A 411 12.75 -2.67 30.44
N LEU A 412 13.33 -1.65 29.82
CA LEU A 412 13.92 -0.48 30.48
C LEU A 412 12.90 0.62 30.78
N ILE A 413 12.06 0.97 29.83
CA ILE A 413 11.15 2.14 29.90
C ILE A 413 9.70 1.79 29.55
N GLY A 414 9.34 0.52 29.58
CA GLY A 414 7.97 0.04 29.39
C GLY A 414 7.43 0.26 27.97
N LEU A 415 6.14 0.57 27.88
CA LEU A 415 5.42 0.75 26.60
C LEU A 415 6.10 1.76 25.65
N SER A 416 6.58 2.87 26.18
CA SER A 416 7.29 3.90 25.42
C SER A 416 8.54 3.33 24.74
N GLY A 417 9.19 2.33 25.34
CA GLY A 417 10.36 1.67 24.76
C GLY A 417 10.06 0.91 23.47
N ILE A 418 8.87 0.32 23.36
CA ILE A 418 8.45 -0.35 22.13
C ILE A 418 8.26 0.70 21.01
N TRP A 419 7.66 1.85 21.32
CA TRP A 419 7.48 2.93 20.35
C TRP A 419 8.79 3.60 19.95
N TRP A 420 9.73 3.75 20.90
CA TRP A 420 11.08 4.21 20.59
C TRP A 420 11.84 3.25 19.68
N ALA A 421 11.62 1.94 19.80
CA ALA A 421 12.20 0.97 18.87
C ALA A 421 11.70 1.19 17.43
N LEU A 422 10.42 1.53 17.24
CA LEU A 422 9.86 1.92 15.95
C LEU A 422 10.53 3.19 15.42
N SER A 423 10.58 4.23 16.25
CA SER A 423 11.11 5.54 15.88
C SER A 423 12.59 5.49 15.52
N ILE A 424 13.44 4.91 16.36
CA ILE A 424 14.90 4.79 16.15
C ILE A 424 15.19 4.02 14.85
N THR A 425 14.53 2.91 14.63
CA THR A 425 14.77 2.12 13.41
C THR A 425 14.32 2.83 12.14
N SER A 426 13.25 3.63 12.20
CA SER A 426 12.80 4.47 11.07
C SER A 426 13.79 5.60 10.78
N ILE A 427 14.34 6.25 11.81
CA ILE A 427 15.39 7.27 11.65
C ILE A 427 16.62 6.67 10.96
N ILE A 428 17.11 5.53 11.46
CA ILE A 428 18.29 4.87 10.89
C ILE A 428 18.03 4.45 9.44
N LYS A 429 16.86 3.88 9.14
CA LYS A 429 16.49 3.49 7.77
C LYS A 429 16.45 4.71 6.83
N GLY A 430 15.83 5.80 7.24
CA GLY A 430 15.78 7.04 6.45
C GLY A 430 17.18 7.53 6.06
N ILE A 431 18.12 7.53 7.02
CA ILE A 431 19.51 7.93 6.80
C ILE A 431 20.21 6.95 5.86
N ILE A 432 20.15 5.64 6.14
CA ILE A 432 20.84 4.61 5.35
C ILE A 432 20.34 4.59 3.92
N PHE A 433 19.03 4.65 3.68
CA PHE A 433 18.47 4.67 2.35
C PHE A 433 18.94 5.90 1.56
N THR A 434 18.93 7.08 2.19
CA THR A 434 19.40 8.33 1.56
C THR A 434 20.88 8.22 1.18
N CYS A 435 21.73 7.79 2.10
CA CYS A 435 23.16 7.58 1.83
C CYS A 435 23.38 6.56 0.69
N THR A 436 22.61 5.48 0.69
CA THR A 436 22.68 4.43 -0.32
C THR A 436 22.31 4.97 -1.71
N PHE A 437 21.25 5.74 -1.83
CA PHE A 437 20.84 6.35 -3.10
C PHE A 437 21.90 7.31 -3.62
N LEU A 438 22.41 8.19 -2.76
CA LEU A 438 23.46 9.16 -3.14
C LEU A 438 24.75 8.45 -3.57
N TRP A 439 25.15 7.38 -2.89
CA TRP A 439 26.33 6.60 -3.25
C TRP A 439 26.19 5.90 -4.61
N ILE A 440 25.04 5.24 -4.85
CA ILE A 440 24.79 4.54 -6.12
C ILE A 440 24.77 5.51 -7.31
N THR A 441 24.15 6.68 -7.12
CA THR A 441 24.00 7.65 -8.20
C THR A 441 25.28 8.45 -8.45
N ARG A 442 26.18 8.59 -7.45
CA ARG A 442 27.48 9.24 -7.61
C ARG A 442 28.45 8.41 -8.46
N LYS A 443 28.47 7.08 -8.31
CA LYS A 443 29.39 6.18 -9.05
C LYS A 443 29.06 6.03 -10.54
N ARG A 444 27.89 6.48 -10.98
CA ARG A 444 27.43 6.33 -12.37
C ARG A 444 27.39 7.65 -13.15
N GLY A 445 27.99 8.67 -12.67
CA GLY A 445 28.28 9.94 -13.34
C GLY A 445 29.77 10.14 -13.46
#